data_9da0a5e59747fa7be65a74b91e61965e
#
_entry.id   9da0a5e59747fa7be65a74b91e61965e
#
_cell.length_a   1.000
_cell.length_b   1.000
_cell.length_c   1.000
_cell.angle_alpha   90.00
_cell.angle_beta   90.00
_cell.angle_gamma   90.00
#
_symmetry.space_group_name_H-M   'P 1'
#
loop_
_entity.id
_entity.type
_entity.pdbx_description
1 polymer ?
#
loop_
_entity_poly.entity_id
_entity_poly.type
_entity_poly.pdbx_seq_one_letter_code
_entity_poly.pdbx_strand_id
1 'polypeptide(L)'
;ANPNEEQFILTDGDESTLDPLADPMTDAESIPSTGYILILTLMELLFHSGFTMPWTEEQFVAAGSSDISRVHFTIWEAGIGSPMDLEHTTQEHIQCRTEIMRLLLVLLSKPMYVPAHMLSTTPMQALDFVTCELERPVVLSFLCSLLNTVANYRQADAWKLFGTDVTRDTYTSLCLEMLCALLSHRPDSNENLFEFYAKKLYRESDFLFLINGSRKMFRSSMA
;
A
#
# COMPACT_ATOMS: atom_id res chain seq x y z
N ALA A 1 12.45 -77.14 -7.67
CA ALA A 1 13.53 -77.16 -8.67
C ALA A 1 13.84 -75.68 -9.02
N ASN A 2 14.97 -75.26 -8.45
CA ASN A 2 15.78 -74.16 -8.95
C ASN A 2 16.41 -74.59 -10.28
N PRO A 3 16.87 -73.72 -11.20
CA PRO A 3 18.01 -72.85 -11.03
C PRO A 3 17.91 -71.54 -11.87
N ASN A 4 18.62 -70.53 -11.60
CA ASN A 4 19.94 -70.17 -12.10
C ASN A 4 20.42 -68.85 -11.47
N GLU A 5 21.53 -68.96 -10.82
CA GLU A 5 22.53 -67.91 -10.62
C GLU A 5 23.12 -67.56 -12.03
N GLU A 6 23.23 -66.29 -12.32
CA GLU A 6 24.28 -65.81 -13.20
C GLU A 6 24.91 -64.53 -12.65
N GLN A 7 26.16 -64.75 -12.25
CA GLN A 7 27.16 -63.72 -11.99
C GLN A 7 27.27 -62.74 -13.15
N PHE A 8 27.34 -61.48 -12.88
CA PHE A 8 27.87 -60.54 -13.84
C PHE A 8 29.06 -59.80 -13.29
N ILE A 9 30.09 -59.91 -14.03
CA ILE A 9 31.48 -59.51 -13.85
C ILE A 9 31.63 -58.01 -13.84
N LEU A 10 32.49 -57.53 -12.93
CA LEU A 10 33.11 -56.21 -12.95
C LEU A 10 33.93 -56.03 -14.22
N THR A 11 33.68 -54.93 -14.93
CA THR A 11 34.67 -54.34 -15.80
C THR A 11 34.93 -52.92 -15.36
N ASP A 12 36.19 -52.71 -15.01
CA ASP A 12 36.88 -51.47 -14.85
C ASP A 12 36.78 -50.58 -16.11
N GLY A 13 36.81 -49.25 -15.89
CA GLY A 13 37.30 -48.30 -16.88
C GLY A 13 36.26 -47.33 -17.35
N ASP A 14 36.13 -46.16 -16.74
CA ASP A 14 36.73 -44.96 -17.33
C ASP A 14 36.64 -43.77 -16.34
N GLU A 15 37.79 -43.32 -16.07
CA GLU A 15 38.11 -42.02 -15.53
C GLU A 15 37.75 -40.98 -16.57
N SER A 16 36.84 -40.06 -16.28
CA SER A 16 37.00 -38.68 -16.74
C SER A 16 35.78 -37.79 -16.44
N THR A 17 36.14 -36.65 -15.97
CA THR A 17 35.46 -35.37 -15.90
C THR A 17 34.49 -35.15 -14.74
N LEU A 18 35.11 -34.93 -13.60
CA LEU A 18 34.67 -33.92 -12.64
C LEU A 18 34.54 -32.59 -13.39
N ASP A 19 33.32 -32.14 -13.64
CA ASP A 19 33.04 -30.74 -13.89
C ASP A 19 33.10 -29.98 -12.56
N PRO A 20 34.14 -29.19 -12.32
CA PRO A 20 34.21 -28.35 -11.15
C PRO A 20 33.72 -26.96 -11.50
N LEU A 21 32.43 -26.77 -11.74
CA LEU A 21 31.78 -25.45 -11.77
C LEU A 21 30.25 -25.59 -11.82
N ALA A 22 29.68 -26.28 -10.84
CA ALA A 22 28.37 -25.88 -10.37
C ALA A 22 28.65 -24.83 -9.29
N ASP A 23 28.74 -23.59 -9.69
CA ASP A 23 28.58 -22.48 -8.76
C ASP A 23 27.29 -22.71 -8.00
N PRO A 24 27.32 -22.73 -6.65
CA PRO A 24 26.09 -22.58 -5.91
C PRO A 24 25.53 -21.23 -6.38
N MET A 25 24.42 -21.25 -7.10
CA MET A 25 23.60 -20.06 -7.28
C MET A 25 23.26 -19.62 -5.85
N THR A 26 24.12 -18.81 -5.30
CA THR A 26 23.74 -17.88 -4.26
C THR A 26 22.55 -17.17 -4.81
N ASP A 27 21.40 -17.36 -4.17
CA ASP A 27 20.27 -16.47 -4.28
C ASP A 27 20.84 -15.07 -3.99
N ALA A 28 21.28 -14.39 -5.03
CA ALA A 28 21.64 -13.00 -4.96
C ALA A 28 20.32 -12.32 -4.61
N GLU A 29 20.12 -12.00 -3.33
CA GLU A 29 19.07 -11.09 -2.89
C GLU A 29 19.17 -9.88 -3.81
N SER A 30 18.26 -9.79 -4.75
CA SER A 30 18.26 -8.72 -5.74
C SER A 30 18.05 -7.43 -4.96
N ILE A 31 19.11 -6.60 -4.89
CA ILE A 31 19.05 -5.30 -4.21
C ILE A 31 17.85 -4.54 -4.81
N PRO A 32 16.83 -4.19 -4.00
CA PRO A 32 15.66 -3.52 -4.51
C PRO A 32 16.06 -2.20 -5.18
N SER A 33 15.39 -1.87 -6.28
CA SER A 33 15.70 -0.63 -7.00
C SER A 33 15.48 0.58 -6.09
N THR A 34 16.26 1.64 -6.26
CA THR A 34 16.14 2.88 -5.47
C THR A 34 14.70 3.42 -5.48
N GLY A 35 13.97 3.23 -6.59
CA GLY A 35 12.57 3.62 -6.70
C GLY A 35 11.66 2.85 -5.74
N TYR A 36 11.88 1.57 -5.57
CA TYR A 36 11.11 0.74 -4.63
C TYR A 36 11.42 1.10 -3.18
N ILE A 37 12.69 1.33 -2.86
CA ILE A 37 13.10 1.81 -1.52
C ILE A 37 12.40 3.14 -1.21
N LEU A 38 12.40 4.07 -2.16
CA LEU A 38 11.73 5.36 -1.98
C LEU A 38 10.22 5.18 -1.72
N ILE A 39 9.54 4.36 -2.50
CA ILE A 39 8.10 4.10 -2.32
C ILE A 39 7.85 3.48 -0.95
N LEU A 40 8.61 2.46 -0.53
CA LEU A 40 8.49 1.85 0.79
C LEU A 40 8.68 2.86 1.90
N THR A 41 9.73 3.68 1.83
CA THR A 41 9.99 4.74 2.82
C THR A 41 8.82 5.74 2.90
N LEU A 42 8.24 6.12 1.77
CA LEU A 42 7.08 7.02 1.76
C LEU A 42 5.84 6.35 2.37
N MET A 43 5.63 5.05 2.11
CA MET A 43 4.55 4.29 2.74
C MET A 43 4.74 4.18 4.26
N GLU A 44 5.96 3.95 4.73
CA GLU A 44 6.27 3.95 6.17
C GLU A 44 6.07 5.33 6.80
N LEU A 45 6.48 6.40 6.13
CA LEU A 45 6.29 7.78 6.60
C LEU A 45 4.82 8.16 6.75
N LEU A 46 3.91 7.60 5.94
CA LEU A 46 2.45 7.80 6.09
C LEU A 46 1.89 7.23 7.40
N PHE A 47 2.63 6.33 8.06
CA PHE A 47 2.24 5.66 9.29
C PHE A 47 3.24 5.89 10.43
N HIS A 48 4.03 6.98 10.32
CA HIS A 48 5.06 7.30 11.30
C HIS A 48 4.50 8.13 12.46
N SER A 49 4.58 7.60 13.67
CA SER A 49 4.14 8.28 14.89
C SER A 49 4.98 9.55 15.17
N GLY A 50 4.30 10.63 15.50
CA GLY A 50 4.91 11.94 15.73
C GLY A 50 5.23 12.73 14.46
N PHE A 51 4.92 12.20 13.28
CA PHE A 51 5.10 12.90 11.99
C PHE A 51 3.80 12.97 11.19
N THR A 52 3.22 11.84 10.87
CA THR A 52 1.94 11.73 10.15
C THR A 52 0.83 11.17 11.02
N MET A 53 1.21 10.53 12.12
CA MET A 53 0.31 9.94 13.11
C MET A 53 0.54 10.56 14.48
N PRO A 54 -0.50 10.72 15.30
CA PRO A 54 -0.33 11.11 16.69
C PRO A 54 0.42 10.02 17.47
N TRP A 55 1.08 10.43 18.55
CA TRP A 55 1.62 9.49 19.52
C TRP A 55 0.47 8.88 20.33
N THR A 56 0.48 7.58 20.55
CA THR A 56 -0.35 6.97 21.59
C THR A 56 0.33 7.09 22.94
N GLU A 57 -0.46 7.07 24.05
CA GLU A 57 0.10 7.13 25.42
C GLU A 57 1.10 6.00 25.66
N GLU A 58 0.82 4.79 25.18
CA GLU A 58 1.71 3.64 25.31
C GLU A 58 3.04 3.87 24.58
N GLN A 59 3.00 4.45 23.39
CA GLN A 59 4.17 4.80 22.61
C GLN A 59 4.98 5.93 23.27
N PHE A 60 4.30 6.90 23.89
CA PHE A 60 4.96 7.99 24.57
C PHE A 60 5.73 7.52 25.82
N VAL A 61 5.12 6.62 26.61
CA VAL A 61 5.76 6.00 27.78
C VAL A 61 6.93 5.12 27.37
N ALA A 62 6.78 4.41 26.29
CA ALA A 62 7.80 3.51 25.75
C ALA A 62 8.94 4.23 25.01
N ALA A 63 8.73 5.46 24.51
CA ALA A 63 9.74 6.27 23.79
C ALA A 63 11.00 6.60 24.62
N GLY A 64 11.01 6.30 25.94
CA GLY A 64 12.20 6.32 26.76
C GLY A 64 13.17 5.15 26.53
N SER A 65 12.78 4.11 25.78
CA SER A 65 13.64 3.00 25.36
C SER A 65 13.99 3.14 23.89
N SER A 66 15.26 3.04 23.57
CA SER A 66 15.85 3.35 22.24
C SER A 66 15.46 2.41 21.09
N ASP A 67 14.51 1.50 21.27
CA ASP A 67 14.29 0.37 20.38
C ASP A 67 12.84 0.20 19.88
N ILE A 68 12.07 1.30 19.86
CA ILE A 68 10.66 1.21 19.45
C ILE A 68 10.51 1.63 18.00
N SER A 69 9.95 0.73 17.19
CA SER A 69 9.49 1.08 15.85
C SER A 69 8.49 2.24 15.93
N ARG A 70 8.75 3.31 15.19
CA ARG A 70 7.84 4.46 15.08
C ARG A 70 6.82 4.29 13.97
N VAL A 71 6.94 3.23 13.18
CA VAL A 71 6.01 2.91 12.08
C VAL A 71 4.96 1.94 12.58
N HIS A 72 3.72 2.39 12.55
CA HIS A 72 2.56 1.59 12.95
C HIS A 72 1.47 1.73 11.90
N PHE A 73 1.18 0.64 11.19
CA PHE A 73 0.16 0.61 10.14
C PHE A 73 -1.25 0.65 10.75
N THR A 74 -1.58 1.79 11.36
CA THR A 74 -2.88 2.07 11.98
C THR A 74 -3.73 2.94 11.05
N ILE A 75 -5.03 2.63 10.95
CA ILE A 75 -5.98 3.37 10.11
C ILE A 75 -6.14 4.80 10.65
N TRP A 76 -6.08 5.80 9.76
CA TRP A 76 -6.01 7.23 10.13
C TRP A 76 -7.28 7.80 10.75
N GLU A 77 -8.44 7.29 10.36
CA GLU A 77 -9.74 7.80 10.78
C GLU A 77 -10.71 6.67 11.09
N ALA A 78 -11.69 6.94 11.95
CA ALA A 78 -12.76 6.00 12.26
C ALA A 78 -13.57 5.61 11.02
N GLY A 79 -14.01 4.38 10.98
CA GLY A 79 -14.80 3.82 9.88
C GLY A 79 -14.46 2.36 9.62
N ILE A 80 -14.21 2.01 8.37
CA ILE A 80 -13.87 0.64 7.97
C ILE A 80 -12.60 0.19 8.67
N GLY A 81 -12.68 -0.93 9.38
CA GLY A 81 -11.52 -1.53 10.06
C GLY A 81 -11.05 -0.81 11.32
N SER A 82 -11.59 0.35 11.65
CA SER A 82 -11.25 1.10 12.86
C SER A 82 -12.49 1.71 13.52
N PRO A 83 -12.85 1.30 14.73
CA PRO A 83 -13.92 1.91 15.50
C PRO A 83 -13.49 3.17 16.24
N MET A 84 -12.19 3.45 16.33
CA MET A 84 -11.65 4.52 17.15
C MET A 84 -11.67 5.85 16.41
N ASP A 85 -12.26 6.86 17.04
CA ASP A 85 -12.03 8.26 16.70
C ASP A 85 -10.58 8.59 17.12
N LEU A 86 -9.72 8.84 16.17
CA LEU A 86 -8.38 9.35 16.46
C LEU A 86 -8.51 10.84 16.79
N GLU A 87 -8.91 11.14 18.02
CA GLU A 87 -9.18 12.51 18.52
C GLU A 87 -7.98 13.46 18.38
N HIS A 88 -6.79 12.94 18.10
CA HIS A 88 -5.55 13.71 18.17
C HIS A 88 -4.86 13.96 16.82
N THR A 89 -5.52 13.71 15.70
CA THR A 89 -4.95 14.07 14.38
C THR A 89 -4.94 15.60 14.22
N THR A 90 -3.74 16.18 14.22
CA THR A 90 -3.55 17.63 14.07
C THR A 90 -3.54 18.04 12.59
N GLN A 91 -3.69 19.34 12.35
CA GLN A 91 -3.55 19.92 11.01
C GLN A 91 -2.15 19.65 10.39
N GLU A 92 -1.12 19.63 11.23
CA GLU A 92 0.25 19.32 10.81
C GLU A 92 0.38 17.88 10.28
N HIS A 93 -0.23 16.90 10.96
CA HIS A 93 -0.25 15.52 10.48
C HIS A 93 -0.92 15.41 9.10
N ILE A 94 -2.04 16.10 8.89
CA ILE A 94 -2.75 16.14 7.61
C ILE A 94 -1.87 16.78 6.53
N GLN A 95 -1.17 17.86 6.85
CA GLN A 95 -0.27 18.52 5.92
C GLN A 95 0.90 17.62 5.53
N CYS A 96 1.54 16.94 6.48
CA CYS A 96 2.61 15.99 6.21
C CYS A 96 2.12 14.84 5.31
N ARG A 97 0.96 14.25 5.61
CA ARG A 97 0.33 13.23 4.75
C ARG A 97 0.07 13.77 3.33
N THR A 98 -0.42 15.01 3.23
CA THR A 98 -0.70 15.65 1.94
C THR A 98 0.54 15.71 1.05
N GLU A 99 1.69 16.13 1.60
CA GLU A 99 2.93 16.22 0.84
C GLU A 99 3.46 14.85 0.43
N ILE A 100 3.39 13.86 1.32
CA ILE A 100 3.79 12.48 0.99
C ILE A 100 2.88 11.91 -0.11
N MET A 101 1.56 12.12 0.00
CA MET A 101 0.58 11.65 -1.00
C MET A 101 0.82 12.29 -2.38
N ARG A 102 1.16 13.57 -2.43
CA ARG A 102 1.54 14.25 -3.67
C ARG A 102 2.75 13.59 -4.32
N LEU A 103 3.79 13.32 -3.53
CA LEU A 103 5.00 12.68 -4.04
C LEU A 103 4.71 11.25 -4.53
N LEU A 104 3.93 10.47 -3.78
CA LEU A 104 3.51 9.14 -4.21
C LEU A 104 2.73 9.20 -5.54
N LEU A 105 1.75 10.10 -5.67
CA LEU A 105 1.00 10.27 -6.92
C LEU A 105 1.90 10.62 -8.10
N VAL A 106 2.93 11.46 -7.89
CA VAL A 106 3.92 11.76 -8.94
C VAL A 106 4.69 10.50 -9.33
N LEU A 107 5.15 9.69 -8.37
CA LEU A 107 5.85 8.43 -8.66
C LEU A 107 4.98 7.42 -9.40
N LEU A 108 3.68 7.40 -9.11
CA LEU A 108 2.70 6.52 -9.75
C LEU A 108 2.09 7.08 -11.05
N SER A 109 2.44 8.31 -11.45
CA SER A 109 1.79 9.03 -12.55
C SER A 109 2.21 8.57 -13.96
N LYS A 110 3.11 7.59 -14.10
CA LYS A 110 3.58 7.11 -15.42
C LYS A 110 2.46 6.87 -16.43
N PRO A 111 1.30 6.29 -16.07
CA PRO A 111 0.21 6.07 -17.04
C PRO A 111 -0.30 7.34 -17.70
N MET A 112 -0.19 8.50 -17.06
CA MET A 112 -0.64 9.79 -17.61
C MET A 112 0.23 10.29 -18.77
N TYR A 113 1.45 9.76 -18.90
CA TYR A 113 2.43 10.15 -19.92
C TYR A 113 2.56 9.11 -21.04
N VAL A 114 1.78 8.02 -20.98
CA VAL A 114 1.78 6.95 -21.97
C VAL A 114 0.54 7.09 -22.84
N PRO A 115 0.67 7.07 -24.18
CA PRO A 115 -0.47 7.07 -25.08
C PRO A 115 -1.42 5.90 -24.79
N ALA A 116 -2.74 6.14 -24.87
CA ALA A 116 -3.75 5.15 -24.50
C ALA A 116 -3.58 3.77 -25.18
N HIS A 117 -3.15 3.76 -26.45
CA HIS A 117 -2.93 2.52 -27.19
C HIS A 117 -1.68 1.72 -26.75
N MET A 118 -0.79 2.34 -25.96
CA MET A 118 0.42 1.72 -25.41
C MET A 118 0.30 1.34 -23.94
N LEU A 119 -0.78 1.71 -23.28
CA LEU A 119 -0.96 1.45 -21.84
C LEU A 119 -0.88 -0.04 -21.49
N SER A 120 -1.46 -0.89 -22.34
CA SER A 120 -1.46 -2.34 -22.13
C SER A 120 -0.10 -3.02 -22.40
N THR A 121 0.83 -2.35 -23.06
CA THR A 121 2.15 -2.92 -23.41
C THR A 121 3.30 -2.27 -22.66
N THR A 122 3.03 -1.18 -21.94
CA THR A 122 4.05 -0.44 -21.20
C THR A 122 4.07 -0.89 -19.75
N PRO A 123 5.17 -1.43 -19.24
CA PRO A 123 5.26 -1.88 -17.84
C PRO A 123 5.11 -0.70 -16.87
N MET A 124 4.23 -0.84 -15.89
CA MET A 124 3.92 0.16 -14.86
C MET A 124 4.56 -0.20 -13.52
N GLN A 125 5.87 -0.44 -13.52
CA GLN A 125 6.64 -1.01 -12.40
C GLN A 125 6.30 -0.43 -11.02
N ALA A 126 6.14 0.90 -10.88
CA ALA A 126 5.81 1.52 -9.61
C ALA A 126 4.38 1.17 -9.15
N LEU A 127 3.41 1.13 -10.07
CA LEU A 127 2.04 0.70 -9.77
C LEU A 127 1.98 -0.80 -9.50
N ASP A 128 2.67 -1.62 -10.29
CA ASP A 128 2.75 -3.07 -10.08
C ASP A 128 3.31 -3.37 -8.69
N PHE A 129 4.40 -2.70 -8.30
CA PHE A 129 5.00 -2.84 -6.98
C PHE A 129 4.01 -2.50 -5.86
N VAL A 130 3.39 -1.31 -5.92
CA VAL A 130 2.46 -0.88 -4.87
C VAL A 130 1.20 -1.74 -4.80
N THR A 131 0.69 -2.19 -5.96
CA THR A 131 -0.58 -2.94 -5.98
C THR A 131 -0.44 -4.44 -5.81
N CYS A 132 0.76 -5.01 -6.01
CA CYS A 132 0.95 -6.47 -6.01
C CYS A 132 1.97 -6.98 -4.99
N GLU A 133 2.94 -6.15 -4.58
CA GLU A 133 4.10 -6.63 -3.80
C GLU A 133 4.13 -6.11 -2.36
N LEU A 134 3.32 -5.10 -2.01
CA LEU A 134 3.27 -4.60 -0.64
C LEU A 134 2.69 -5.64 0.32
N GLU A 135 3.19 -5.63 1.54
CA GLU A 135 2.68 -6.48 2.61
C GLU A 135 1.22 -6.19 2.94
N ARG A 136 0.48 -7.25 3.28
CA ARG A 136 -0.94 -7.16 3.63
C ARG A 136 -1.29 -6.09 4.66
N PRO A 137 -0.57 -5.93 5.79
CA PRO A 137 -0.88 -4.88 6.77
C PRO A 137 -0.81 -3.48 6.17
N VAL A 138 0.19 -3.21 5.32
CA VAL A 138 0.37 -1.93 4.63
C VAL A 138 -0.80 -1.65 3.71
N VAL A 139 -1.13 -2.62 2.83
CA VAL A 139 -2.25 -2.50 1.88
C VAL A 139 -3.57 -2.25 2.59
N LEU A 140 -3.88 -3.03 3.64
CA LEU A 140 -5.15 -2.91 4.36
C LEU A 140 -5.26 -1.58 5.10
N SER A 141 -4.21 -1.19 5.85
CA SER A 141 -4.22 0.07 6.59
C SER A 141 -4.30 1.27 5.66
N PHE A 142 -3.60 1.23 4.53
CA PHE A 142 -3.63 2.31 3.55
C PHE A 142 -4.98 2.39 2.85
N LEU A 143 -5.52 1.27 2.35
CA LEU A 143 -6.85 1.23 1.72
C LEU A 143 -7.94 1.74 2.66
N CYS A 144 -8.01 1.22 3.89
CA CYS A 144 -9.02 1.65 4.86
C CYS A 144 -8.84 3.12 5.25
N SER A 145 -7.61 3.60 5.39
CA SER A 145 -7.32 5.01 5.68
C SER A 145 -7.82 5.93 4.57
N LEU A 146 -7.56 5.60 3.31
CA LEU A 146 -8.05 6.36 2.15
C LEU A 146 -9.57 6.37 2.09
N LEU A 147 -10.21 5.19 2.22
CA LEU A 147 -11.67 5.05 2.19
C LEU A 147 -12.33 5.83 3.32
N ASN A 148 -11.80 5.73 4.55
CA ASN A 148 -12.35 6.43 5.70
C ASN A 148 -12.20 7.95 5.57
N THR A 149 -11.05 8.44 5.10
CA THR A 149 -10.83 9.88 4.86
C THR A 149 -11.82 10.43 3.85
N VAL A 150 -12.05 9.73 2.75
CA VAL A 150 -13.02 10.13 1.71
C VAL A 150 -14.44 10.06 2.24
N ALA A 151 -14.84 9.00 2.94
CA ALA A 151 -16.19 8.83 3.45
C ALA A 151 -16.52 9.77 4.62
N ASN A 152 -15.51 10.18 5.41
CA ASN A 152 -15.65 11.16 6.49
C ASN A 152 -15.60 12.62 6.02
N TYR A 153 -15.44 12.85 4.71
CA TYR A 153 -15.43 14.20 4.18
C TYR A 153 -16.68 14.96 4.64
N ARG A 154 -16.46 16.08 5.29
CA ARG A 154 -17.50 17.04 5.64
C ARG A 154 -17.14 18.35 4.96
N GLN A 155 -18.03 18.83 4.12
CA GLN A 155 -17.90 20.19 3.62
C GLN A 155 -17.86 21.12 4.84
N ALA A 156 -16.91 22.03 4.91
CA ALA A 156 -16.87 23.03 5.96
C ALA A 156 -18.23 23.74 5.98
N ASP A 157 -18.91 23.69 7.12
CA ASP A 157 -20.21 24.35 7.25
C ASP A 157 -20.09 25.77 6.76
N ALA A 158 -20.99 26.18 5.87
CA ALA A 158 -21.02 27.53 5.26
C ALA A 158 -21.04 28.69 6.28
N TRP A 159 -21.21 28.36 7.56
CA TRP A 159 -21.18 29.29 8.69
C TRP A 159 -19.76 29.62 9.20
N LYS A 160 -18.73 28.86 8.80
CA LYS A 160 -17.34 29.25 9.07
C LYS A 160 -16.91 30.29 8.04
N LEU A 161 -17.37 31.50 8.24
CA LEU A 161 -17.11 32.70 7.39
C LEU A 161 -15.62 33.04 7.27
N PHE A 162 -14.72 32.36 7.97
CA PHE A 162 -13.29 32.59 7.95
C PHE A 162 -12.54 31.26 7.85
N GLY A 163 -12.22 30.86 6.61
CA GLY A 163 -11.31 29.77 6.28
C GLY A 163 -12.05 28.49 5.96
N THR A 164 -12.33 28.27 4.68
CA THR A 164 -12.42 26.91 4.13
C THR A 164 -11.15 26.18 4.54
N ASP A 165 -11.26 24.98 5.11
CA ASP A 165 -10.09 24.16 5.43
C ASP A 165 -9.53 23.58 4.12
N VAL A 166 -8.88 24.47 3.35
CA VAL A 166 -8.29 24.17 2.04
C VAL A 166 -7.36 22.96 2.12
N THR A 167 -6.69 22.79 3.26
CA THR A 167 -5.81 21.65 3.50
C THR A 167 -6.60 20.35 3.54
N ARG A 168 -7.74 20.33 4.22
CA ARG A 168 -8.60 19.14 4.33
C ARG A 168 -9.21 18.77 2.98
N ASP A 169 -9.69 19.75 2.23
CA ASP A 169 -10.25 19.54 0.89
C ASP A 169 -9.19 18.98 -0.06
N THR A 170 -8.00 19.59 -0.07
CA THR A 170 -6.87 19.12 -0.87
C THR A 170 -6.47 17.69 -0.49
N TYR A 171 -6.37 17.41 0.80
CA TYR A 171 -6.02 16.09 1.31
C TYR A 171 -7.05 15.02 0.90
N THR A 172 -8.35 15.33 1.02
CA THR A 172 -9.42 14.41 0.61
C THR A 172 -9.40 14.16 -0.90
N SER A 173 -9.15 15.19 -1.71
CA SER A 173 -9.00 15.04 -3.16
C SER A 173 -7.84 14.12 -3.52
N LEU A 174 -6.68 14.30 -2.88
CA LEU A 174 -5.52 13.44 -3.08
C LEU A 174 -5.80 11.98 -2.67
N CYS A 175 -6.54 11.76 -1.57
CA CYS A 175 -6.96 10.41 -1.17
C CYS A 175 -7.86 9.78 -2.23
N LEU A 176 -8.78 10.53 -2.83
CA LEU A 176 -9.65 10.05 -3.89
C LEU A 176 -8.85 9.74 -5.17
N GLU A 177 -7.94 10.63 -5.56
CA GLU A 177 -7.06 10.42 -6.72
C GLU A 177 -6.19 9.17 -6.54
N MET A 178 -5.64 8.96 -5.33
CA MET A 178 -4.89 7.77 -4.99
C MET A 178 -5.75 6.50 -5.08
N LEU A 179 -6.96 6.51 -4.53
CA LEU A 179 -7.90 5.39 -4.67
C LEU A 179 -8.19 5.08 -6.14
N CYS A 180 -8.43 6.11 -6.96
CA CYS A 180 -8.64 5.94 -8.40
C CYS A 180 -7.42 5.29 -9.07
N ALA A 181 -6.21 5.78 -8.78
CA ALA A 181 -4.98 5.23 -9.36
C ALA A 181 -4.78 3.76 -8.97
N LEU A 182 -4.90 3.43 -7.68
CA LEU A 182 -4.67 2.09 -7.16
C LEU A 182 -5.73 1.07 -7.60
N LEU A 183 -7.02 1.45 -7.56
CA LEU A 183 -8.11 0.53 -7.89
C LEU A 183 -8.33 0.37 -9.40
N SER A 184 -7.91 1.33 -10.23
CA SER A 184 -8.03 1.22 -11.69
C SER A 184 -6.89 0.45 -12.34
N HIS A 185 -5.77 0.29 -11.64
CA HIS A 185 -4.61 -0.42 -12.20
C HIS A 185 -4.92 -1.90 -12.43
N ARG A 186 -4.53 -2.40 -13.60
CA ARG A 186 -4.70 -3.80 -14.02
C ARG A 186 -3.31 -4.37 -14.33
N PRO A 187 -2.67 -5.03 -13.36
CA PRO A 187 -1.39 -5.68 -13.58
C PRO A 187 -1.55 -6.88 -14.51
N ASP A 188 -0.52 -7.16 -15.33
CA ASP A 188 -0.57 -8.21 -16.35
C ASP A 188 -0.56 -9.62 -15.75
N SER A 189 0.21 -9.85 -14.69
CA SER A 189 0.52 -11.21 -14.20
C SER A 189 0.00 -11.48 -12.79
N ASN A 190 -0.24 -10.45 -12.00
CA ASN A 190 -0.56 -10.56 -10.58
C ASN A 190 -1.95 -10.00 -10.27
N GLU A 191 -2.48 -10.33 -9.11
CA GLU A 191 -3.74 -9.75 -8.63
C GLU A 191 -3.47 -8.40 -7.95
N ASN A 192 -4.26 -7.38 -8.28
CA ASN A 192 -4.23 -6.11 -7.57
C ASN A 192 -4.81 -6.29 -6.15
N LEU A 193 -3.95 -6.18 -5.13
CA LEU A 193 -4.33 -6.40 -3.73
C LEU A 193 -5.36 -5.37 -3.22
N PHE A 194 -5.31 -4.12 -3.70
CA PHE A 194 -6.29 -3.10 -3.31
C PHE A 194 -7.68 -3.46 -3.83
N GLU A 195 -7.81 -3.87 -5.08
CA GLU A 195 -9.07 -4.34 -5.66
C GLU A 195 -9.56 -5.61 -4.95
N PHE A 196 -8.65 -6.56 -4.69
CA PHE A 196 -8.96 -7.81 -3.98
C PHE A 196 -9.54 -7.54 -2.59
N TYR A 197 -8.92 -6.67 -1.80
CA TYR A 197 -9.42 -6.34 -0.47
C TYR A 197 -10.66 -5.45 -0.50
N ALA A 198 -10.78 -4.52 -1.45
CA ALA A 198 -11.99 -3.73 -1.63
C ALA A 198 -13.21 -4.62 -1.93
N LYS A 199 -13.07 -5.65 -2.75
CA LYS A 199 -14.13 -6.64 -3.02
C LYS A 199 -14.53 -7.48 -1.80
N LYS A 200 -13.68 -7.55 -0.78
CA LYS A 200 -13.94 -8.26 0.48
C LYS A 200 -14.64 -7.41 1.55
N LEU A 201 -14.96 -6.17 1.26
CA LEU A 201 -15.79 -5.35 2.13
C LEU A 201 -17.25 -5.79 2.00
N TYR A 202 -17.66 -6.78 2.80
CA TYR A 202 -18.99 -7.40 2.74
C TYR A 202 -19.87 -7.09 3.95
N ARG A 203 -19.34 -6.41 4.98
CA ARG A 203 -20.14 -6.02 6.15
C ARG A 203 -21.12 -4.93 5.74
N GLU A 204 -22.39 -5.10 6.11
CA GLU A 204 -23.43 -4.11 5.84
C GLU A 204 -23.06 -2.72 6.41
N SER A 205 -22.47 -2.69 7.61
CA SER A 205 -21.98 -1.46 8.25
C SER A 205 -20.99 -0.70 7.38
N ASP A 206 -20.01 -1.41 6.79
CA ASP A 206 -18.96 -0.82 5.97
C ASP A 206 -19.54 -0.27 4.68
N PHE A 207 -20.47 -1.02 4.08
CA PHE A 207 -21.15 -0.61 2.87
C PHE A 207 -22.03 0.63 3.10
N LEU A 208 -22.81 0.64 4.17
CA LEU A 208 -23.63 1.80 4.56
C LEU A 208 -22.77 3.03 4.87
N PHE A 209 -21.61 2.84 5.50
CA PHE A 209 -20.65 3.91 5.76
C PHE A 209 -20.18 4.55 4.46
N LEU A 210 -19.73 3.76 3.48
CA LEU A 210 -19.28 4.26 2.18
C LEU A 210 -20.39 4.95 1.40
N ILE A 211 -21.58 4.37 1.34
CA ILE A 211 -22.74 4.98 0.65
C ILE A 211 -23.08 6.33 1.27
N ASN A 212 -23.15 6.39 2.60
CA ASN A 212 -23.48 7.64 3.30
C ASN A 212 -22.39 8.71 3.08
N GLY A 213 -21.12 8.33 3.10
CA GLY A 213 -19.98 9.21 2.78
C GLY A 213 -20.08 9.75 1.36
N SER A 214 -20.22 8.88 0.38
CA SER A 214 -20.34 9.26 -1.03
C SER A 214 -21.54 10.17 -1.27
N ARG A 215 -22.69 9.87 -0.66
CA ARG A 215 -23.90 10.71 -0.76
C ARG A 215 -23.69 12.13 -0.22
N LYS A 216 -22.90 12.27 0.85
CA LYS A 216 -22.53 13.60 1.39
C LYS A 216 -21.67 14.38 0.43
N MET A 217 -20.66 13.74 -0.15
CA MET A 217 -19.77 14.35 -1.15
C MET A 217 -20.56 14.89 -2.36
N PHE A 218 -21.43 14.07 -2.95
CA PHE A 218 -22.24 14.47 -4.10
C PHE A 218 -23.17 15.64 -3.80
N ARG A 219 -23.80 15.68 -2.63
CA ARG A 219 -24.62 16.84 -2.23
C ARG A 219 -23.81 18.12 -2.10
N SER A 220 -22.59 18.01 -1.64
CA SER A 220 -21.67 19.12 -1.46
C SER A 220 -21.20 19.71 -2.77
N SER A 221 -21.04 18.91 -3.82
CA SER A 221 -20.60 19.39 -5.14
C SER A 221 -21.71 20.00 -5.98
N MET A 222 -22.99 19.90 -5.56
CA MET A 222 -24.15 20.46 -6.26
C MET A 222 -24.68 21.77 -5.63
N ALA A 223 -24.13 22.20 -4.52
CA ALA A 223 -24.53 23.41 -3.80
C ALA A 223 -23.55 24.54 -4.04
#